data_b9ec5f53c73e777ebbdb92876e2c5428
#
_entry.id   b9ec5f53c73e777ebbdb92876e2c5428
#
_cell.length_a   1.000
_cell.length_b   1.000
_cell.length_c   1.000
_cell.angle_alpha   90.00
_cell.angle_beta   90.00
_cell.angle_gamma   90.00
#
_symmetry.space_group_name_H-M   'P 1'
#
loop_
_entity.id
_entity.type
_entity.pdbx_description
1 polymer ?
#
loop_
_entity_poly.entity_id
_entity_poly.type
_entity_poly.pdbx_seq_one_letter_code
_entity_poly.pdbx_strand_id
1 'polypeptide(L)'
;FTRNDPFDRFVSILAFIPRERFHASLREQIGRILARAWGGRLSAWYPQLSDAPLVRIHYIIGVTPGEHPTPDPVALEAEVAEAGRGWPERFEAALRGAGVDDVAVGPLSTRWTEAFGTAYRDRYTATEAVIDLEQFDQLNGSGERDGGEPIAVRAFRTTEDSPLQFRFKLYHRGSPVPLSDVLPVLADMGLKTLEEWGHAVRPQGDMPIHIHEFLLE
;
A
#
# COMPACT_ATOMS: atom_id res chain seq x y z
N PHE A 1 8.33 -18.51 -16.96
CA PHE A 1 8.26 -19.43 -18.07
C PHE A 1 6.85 -19.97 -18.20
N THR A 2 6.30 -19.96 -19.41
CA THR A 2 4.94 -20.42 -19.70
C THR A 2 4.97 -21.58 -20.70
N ARG A 3 4.05 -22.51 -20.53
CA ARG A 3 3.84 -23.66 -21.43
C ARG A 3 2.36 -23.94 -21.52
N ASN A 4 1.81 -23.95 -22.74
CA ASN A 4 0.43 -24.36 -22.98
C ASN A 4 0.30 -25.90 -23.00
N ASP A 5 -0.81 -26.39 -22.50
CA ASP A 5 -1.21 -27.79 -22.66
C ASP A 5 -1.45 -28.12 -24.14
N PRO A 6 -1.03 -29.28 -24.65
CA PRO A 6 -1.28 -29.67 -26.05
C PRO A 6 -2.78 -29.70 -26.43
N PHE A 7 -3.67 -29.83 -25.48
CA PHE A 7 -5.13 -29.81 -25.66
C PHE A 7 -5.77 -28.50 -25.26
N ASP A 8 -4.93 -27.47 -24.99
CA ASP A 8 -5.36 -26.10 -24.67
C ASP A 8 -6.32 -25.96 -23.48
N ARG A 9 -6.24 -26.87 -22.51
CA ARG A 9 -7.10 -26.90 -21.32
C ARG A 9 -6.56 -26.10 -20.14
N PHE A 10 -5.23 -25.90 -20.13
CA PHE A 10 -4.56 -25.14 -19.09
C PHE A 10 -3.23 -24.56 -19.56
N VAL A 11 -2.78 -23.55 -18.86
CA VAL A 11 -1.44 -22.98 -19.01
C VAL A 11 -0.64 -23.30 -17.75
N SER A 12 0.57 -23.83 -17.96
CA SER A 12 1.55 -24.14 -16.94
C SER A 12 2.57 -22.99 -16.84
N ILE A 13 2.73 -22.39 -15.67
CA ILE A 13 3.55 -21.21 -15.47
C ILE A 13 4.51 -21.44 -14.31
N LEU A 14 5.80 -21.21 -14.54
CA LEU A 14 6.83 -21.19 -13.49
C LEU A 14 7.14 -19.75 -13.13
N ALA A 15 6.84 -19.37 -11.88
CA ALA A 15 7.25 -18.11 -11.29
C ALA A 15 8.40 -18.33 -10.29
N PHE A 16 9.32 -17.36 -10.24
CA PHE A 16 10.45 -17.35 -9.32
C PHE A 16 10.36 -16.11 -8.44
N ILE A 17 10.33 -16.32 -7.13
CA ILE A 17 10.12 -15.27 -6.13
C ILE A 17 11.31 -15.29 -5.16
N PRO A 18 11.91 -14.15 -4.81
CA PRO A 18 12.91 -14.07 -3.75
C PRO A 18 12.36 -14.70 -2.46
N ARG A 19 13.17 -15.54 -1.82
CA ARG A 19 12.75 -16.33 -0.66
C ARG A 19 12.27 -15.46 0.50
N GLU A 20 12.96 -14.34 0.74
CA GLU A 20 12.61 -13.38 1.77
C GLU A 20 11.26 -12.66 1.54
N ARG A 21 10.76 -12.69 0.31
CA ARG A 21 9.46 -12.08 -0.08
C ARG A 21 8.35 -13.10 -0.21
N PHE A 22 8.68 -14.40 -0.12
CA PHE A 22 7.69 -15.45 -0.29
C PHE A 22 6.80 -15.59 0.94
N HIS A 23 5.53 -15.24 0.78
CA HIS A 23 4.46 -15.44 1.77
C HIS A 23 3.13 -15.80 1.08
N ALA A 24 2.18 -16.30 1.85
CA ALA A 24 0.93 -16.83 1.31
C ALA A 24 0.14 -15.82 0.48
N SER A 25 0.03 -14.57 0.96
CA SER A 25 -0.74 -13.53 0.25
C SER A 25 -0.10 -13.12 -1.07
N LEU A 26 1.25 -13.05 -1.16
CA LEU A 26 1.92 -12.79 -2.44
C LEU A 26 1.70 -13.92 -3.44
N ARG A 27 1.80 -15.17 -2.99
CA ARG A 27 1.51 -16.35 -3.83
C ARG A 27 0.09 -16.28 -4.41
N GLU A 28 -0.90 -15.94 -3.57
CA GLU A 28 -2.30 -15.82 -4.00
C GLU A 28 -2.50 -14.63 -4.95
N GLN A 29 -1.85 -13.50 -4.68
CA GLN A 29 -1.91 -12.32 -5.55
C GLN A 29 -1.35 -12.64 -6.93
N ILE A 30 -0.18 -13.29 -7.02
CA ILE A 30 0.40 -13.74 -8.29
C ILE A 30 -0.55 -14.70 -9.01
N GLY A 31 -1.13 -15.67 -8.28
CA GLY A 31 -2.12 -16.59 -8.85
C GLY A 31 -3.32 -15.88 -9.48
N ARG A 32 -3.83 -14.82 -8.84
CA ARG A 32 -4.92 -13.98 -9.39
C ARG A 32 -4.48 -13.18 -10.62
N ILE A 33 -3.28 -12.61 -10.61
CA ILE A 33 -2.71 -11.89 -11.78
C ILE A 33 -2.64 -12.85 -12.97
N LEU A 34 -2.05 -14.02 -12.77
CA LEU A 34 -1.92 -15.04 -13.81
C LEU A 34 -3.29 -15.50 -14.32
N ALA A 35 -4.24 -15.82 -13.43
CA ALA A 35 -5.58 -16.23 -13.82
C ALA A 35 -6.29 -15.16 -14.68
N ARG A 36 -6.22 -13.90 -14.27
CA ARG A 36 -6.78 -12.76 -15.02
C ARG A 36 -6.11 -12.61 -16.39
N ALA A 37 -4.78 -12.70 -16.44
CA ALA A 37 -4.02 -12.51 -17.68
C ALA A 37 -4.39 -13.53 -18.79
N TRP A 38 -4.70 -14.77 -18.39
CA TRP A 38 -5.17 -15.81 -19.31
C TRP A 38 -6.68 -15.95 -19.41
N GLY A 39 -7.46 -15.04 -18.81
CA GLY A 39 -8.93 -15.14 -18.80
C GLY A 39 -9.44 -16.44 -18.17
N GLY A 40 -8.66 -17.04 -17.27
CA GLY A 40 -8.89 -18.36 -16.70
C GLY A 40 -9.05 -18.35 -15.18
N ARG A 41 -8.87 -19.51 -14.58
CA ARG A 41 -8.93 -19.71 -13.13
C ARG A 41 -7.68 -20.39 -12.61
N LEU A 42 -7.25 -20.05 -11.41
CA LEU A 42 -6.20 -20.78 -10.72
C LEU A 42 -6.73 -22.19 -10.34
N SER A 43 -6.22 -23.24 -11.02
CA SER A 43 -6.63 -24.61 -10.79
C SER A 43 -5.78 -25.31 -9.73
N ALA A 44 -4.47 -25.04 -9.74
CA ALA A 44 -3.52 -25.61 -8.76
C ALA A 44 -2.25 -24.75 -8.70
N TRP A 45 -1.49 -24.93 -7.64
CA TRP A 45 -0.15 -24.37 -7.48
C TRP A 45 0.72 -25.33 -6.65
N TYR A 46 2.01 -25.39 -6.98
CA TYR A 46 2.98 -26.27 -6.34
C TYR A 46 4.25 -25.48 -6.02
N PRO A 47 4.52 -25.14 -4.74
CA PRO A 47 5.75 -24.47 -4.36
C PRO A 47 6.87 -25.50 -4.27
N GLN A 48 8.02 -25.16 -4.79
CA GLN A 48 9.24 -25.92 -4.60
C GLN A 48 10.19 -25.07 -3.75
N LEU A 49 10.25 -25.43 -2.48
CA LEU A 49 11.15 -24.82 -1.51
C LEU A 49 12.47 -25.60 -1.57
N SER A 50 13.57 -24.90 -1.79
CA SER A 50 14.94 -25.42 -1.74
C SER A 50 15.79 -24.39 -0.99
N ASP A 51 17.05 -24.70 -0.71
CA ASP A 51 17.98 -23.72 -0.11
C ASP A 51 18.43 -22.61 -1.07
N ALA A 52 17.90 -22.61 -2.29
CA ALA A 52 18.14 -21.57 -3.28
C ALA A 52 17.54 -20.21 -2.84
N PRO A 53 18.14 -19.07 -3.28
CA PRO A 53 17.64 -17.73 -2.97
C PRO A 53 16.26 -17.43 -3.58
N LEU A 54 15.81 -18.24 -4.56
CA LEU A 54 14.51 -18.12 -5.20
C LEU A 54 13.64 -19.32 -4.87
N VAL A 55 12.40 -19.06 -4.48
CA VAL A 55 11.32 -20.05 -4.43
C VAL A 55 10.73 -20.18 -5.82
N ARG A 56 10.64 -21.40 -6.33
CA ARG A 56 9.96 -21.71 -7.59
C ARG A 56 8.53 -22.13 -7.30
N ILE A 57 7.57 -21.50 -7.95
CA ILE A 57 6.16 -21.87 -7.86
C ILE A 57 5.67 -22.27 -9.24
N HIS A 58 5.07 -23.43 -9.32
CA HIS A 58 4.41 -23.91 -10.53
C HIS A 58 2.90 -23.65 -10.40
N TYR A 59 2.38 -22.73 -11.21
CA TYR A 59 0.96 -22.42 -11.30
C TYR A 59 0.33 -23.16 -12.48
N ILE A 60 -0.88 -23.65 -12.29
CA ILE A 60 -1.73 -24.24 -13.31
C ILE A 60 -2.97 -23.36 -13.45
N ILE A 61 -3.10 -22.68 -14.58
CA ILE A 61 -4.26 -21.84 -14.90
C ILE A 61 -5.15 -22.62 -15.87
N GLY A 62 -6.32 -23.01 -15.42
CA GLY A 62 -7.33 -23.64 -16.28
C GLY A 62 -7.95 -22.57 -17.19
N VAL A 63 -8.01 -22.85 -18.48
CA VAL A 63 -8.52 -21.96 -19.52
C VAL A 63 -9.58 -22.66 -20.36
N THR A 64 -10.37 -21.88 -21.11
CA THR A 64 -11.27 -22.42 -22.13
C THR A 64 -10.50 -22.62 -23.42
N PRO A 65 -10.47 -23.81 -24.00
CA PRO A 65 -9.74 -24.09 -25.23
C PRO A 65 -10.11 -23.13 -26.37
N GLY A 66 -9.12 -22.48 -26.97
CA GLY A 66 -9.28 -21.56 -28.08
C GLY A 66 -9.88 -20.18 -27.75
N GLU A 67 -10.28 -19.92 -26.49
CA GLU A 67 -10.97 -18.68 -26.08
C GLU A 67 -10.16 -17.82 -25.09
N HIS A 68 -8.95 -18.22 -24.75
CA HIS A 68 -8.15 -17.46 -23.80
C HIS A 68 -7.21 -16.46 -24.49
N PRO A 69 -6.94 -15.30 -23.87
CA PRO A 69 -5.97 -14.35 -24.40
C PRO A 69 -4.55 -14.89 -24.29
N THR A 70 -3.66 -14.36 -25.13
CA THR A 70 -2.22 -14.53 -24.99
C THR A 70 -1.65 -13.24 -24.42
N PRO A 71 -1.31 -13.20 -23.13
CA PRO A 71 -0.80 -11.98 -22.50
C PRO A 71 0.59 -11.63 -23.04
N ASP A 72 0.90 -10.32 -23.08
CA ASP A 72 2.26 -9.86 -23.32
C ASP A 72 3.18 -10.31 -22.17
N PRO A 73 4.22 -11.09 -22.42
CA PRO A 73 5.10 -11.60 -21.38
C PRO A 73 5.80 -10.50 -20.58
N VAL A 74 6.18 -9.40 -21.25
CA VAL A 74 6.90 -8.28 -20.61
C VAL A 74 5.98 -7.53 -19.65
N ALA A 75 4.76 -7.22 -20.09
CA ALA A 75 3.77 -6.57 -19.25
C ALA A 75 3.38 -7.44 -18.04
N LEU A 76 3.19 -8.75 -18.27
CA LEU A 76 2.86 -9.69 -17.20
C LEU A 76 4.00 -9.85 -16.18
N GLU A 77 5.25 -9.94 -16.64
CA GLU A 77 6.41 -10.02 -15.77
C GLU A 77 6.54 -8.75 -14.92
N ALA A 78 6.32 -7.57 -15.51
CA ALA A 78 6.31 -6.31 -14.80
C ALA A 78 5.21 -6.25 -13.72
N GLU A 79 4.01 -6.75 -14.02
CA GLU A 79 2.90 -6.80 -13.05
C GLU A 79 3.20 -7.77 -11.89
N VAL A 80 3.74 -8.95 -12.19
CA VAL A 80 4.16 -9.92 -11.16
C VAL A 80 5.31 -9.38 -10.31
N ALA A 81 6.28 -8.70 -10.93
CA ALA A 81 7.39 -8.05 -10.22
C ALA A 81 6.90 -6.93 -9.30
N GLU A 82 5.94 -6.12 -9.76
CA GLU A 82 5.32 -5.07 -8.96
C GLU A 82 4.58 -5.64 -7.74
N ALA A 83 3.82 -6.72 -7.93
CA ALA A 83 3.17 -7.43 -6.83
C ALA A 83 4.17 -7.93 -5.78
N GLY A 84 5.38 -8.33 -6.22
CA GLY A 84 6.46 -8.79 -5.35
C GLY A 84 7.27 -7.67 -4.69
N ARG A 85 7.02 -6.40 -5.00
CA ARG A 85 7.72 -5.28 -4.35
C ARG A 85 7.31 -5.20 -2.88
N GLY A 86 8.30 -5.08 -2.01
CA GLY A 86 8.11 -4.78 -0.61
C GLY A 86 7.67 -3.33 -0.38
N TRP A 87 7.32 -3.02 0.86
CA TRP A 87 6.98 -1.65 1.25
C TRP A 87 8.11 -0.65 0.95
N PRO A 88 9.41 -0.96 1.25
CA PRO A 88 10.50 -0.02 0.97
C PRO A 88 10.56 0.40 -0.51
N GLU A 89 10.52 -0.57 -1.42
CA GLU A 89 10.62 -0.29 -2.85
C GLU A 89 9.39 0.45 -3.38
N ARG A 90 8.19 0.15 -2.86
CA ARG A 90 6.97 0.89 -3.18
C ARG A 90 7.03 2.33 -2.68
N PHE A 91 7.58 2.54 -1.48
CA PHE A 91 7.73 3.86 -0.90
C PHE A 91 8.74 4.72 -1.68
N GLU A 92 9.90 4.16 -2.06
CA GLU A 92 10.85 4.86 -2.94
C GLU A 92 10.25 5.19 -4.32
N ALA A 93 9.50 4.26 -4.90
CA ALA A 93 8.82 4.52 -6.17
C ALA A 93 7.77 5.64 -6.04
N ALA A 94 7.05 5.69 -4.92
CA ALA A 94 6.09 6.75 -4.63
C ALA A 94 6.77 8.11 -4.43
N LEU A 95 7.91 8.17 -3.74
CA LEU A 95 8.72 9.39 -3.59
C LEU A 95 9.16 9.94 -4.97
N ARG A 96 9.69 9.07 -5.85
CA ARG A 96 10.06 9.47 -7.23
C ARG A 96 8.85 9.93 -8.03
N GLY A 97 7.71 9.23 -7.88
CA GLY A 97 6.45 9.59 -8.55
C GLY A 97 5.88 10.95 -8.10
N ALA A 98 6.16 11.36 -6.87
CA ALA A 98 5.84 12.68 -6.34
C ALA A 98 6.86 13.78 -6.73
N GLY A 99 7.88 13.43 -7.53
CA GLY A 99 8.88 14.40 -8.01
C GLY A 99 10.02 14.68 -7.03
N VAL A 100 10.20 13.82 -6.02
CA VAL A 100 11.35 13.90 -5.11
C VAL A 100 12.63 13.60 -5.88
N ASP A 101 13.64 14.44 -5.72
CA ASP A 101 14.95 14.26 -6.36
C ASP A 101 15.59 12.93 -5.94
N ASP A 102 16.20 12.21 -6.88
CA ASP A 102 16.80 10.89 -6.65
C ASP A 102 17.85 10.90 -5.51
N VAL A 103 18.55 12.01 -5.31
CA VAL A 103 19.53 12.18 -4.22
C VAL A 103 18.83 12.18 -2.85
N ALA A 104 17.61 12.71 -2.77
CA ALA A 104 16.82 12.78 -1.54
C ALA A 104 16.03 11.49 -1.24
N VAL A 105 15.74 10.66 -2.25
CA VAL A 105 14.94 9.43 -2.07
C VAL A 105 15.56 8.49 -1.04
N GLY A 106 16.87 8.21 -1.14
CA GLY A 106 17.55 7.29 -0.23
C GLY A 106 17.49 7.72 1.24
N PRO A 107 17.89 8.96 1.59
CA PRO A 107 17.77 9.50 2.94
C PRO A 107 16.33 9.50 3.47
N LEU A 108 15.32 9.88 2.66
CA LEU A 108 13.92 9.85 3.05
C LEU A 108 13.44 8.41 3.28
N SER A 109 13.77 7.49 2.38
CA SER A 109 13.43 6.08 2.53
C SER A 109 14.00 5.50 3.83
N THR A 110 15.26 5.77 4.13
CA THR A 110 15.90 5.31 5.37
C THR A 110 15.19 5.84 6.61
N ARG A 111 14.79 7.12 6.62
CA ARG A 111 14.14 7.75 7.76
C ARG A 111 12.71 7.25 7.98
N TRP A 112 11.95 7.04 6.90
CA TRP A 112 10.50 6.92 6.96
C TRP A 112 9.97 5.51 6.70
N THR A 113 10.70 4.65 5.98
CA THR A 113 10.20 3.32 5.61
C THR A 113 9.74 2.52 6.82
N GLU A 114 10.54 2.46 7.87
CA GLU A 114 10.21 1.72 9.10
C GLU A 114 9.35 2.55 10.08
N ALA A 115 9.19 3.84 9.85
CA ALA A 115 8.36 4.72 10.67
C ALA A 115 6.87 4.36 10.58
N PHE A 116 6.42 3.94 9.40
CA PHE A 116 5.06 3.48 9.15
C PHE A 116 4.89 2.04 9.63
N GLY A 117 4.14 1.83 10.71
CA GLY A 117 3.87 0.51 11.27
C GLY A 117 2.99 -0.37 10.37
N THR A 118 2.92 -1.68 10.70
CA THR A 118 2.16 -2.67 9.91
C THR A 118 0.70 -2.26 9.71
N ALA A 119 0.00 -1.82 10.77
CA ALA A 119 -1.40 -1.40 10.67
C ALA A 119 -1.62 -0.23 9.69
N TYR A 120 -0.64 0.69 9.58
CA TYR A 120 -0.68 1.75 8.57
C TYR A 120 -0.48 1.17 7.16
N ARG A 121 0.53 0.32 6.97
CA ARG A 121 0.87 -0.30 5.67
C ARG A 121 -0.22 -1.22 5.14
N ASP A 122 -1.01 -1.83 6.02
CA ASP A 122 -2.14 -2.69 5.66
C ASP A 122 -3.34 -1.87 5.16
N ARG A 123 -3.46 -0.61 5.62
CA ARG A 123 -4.58 0.27 5.29
C ARG A 123 -4.27 1.21 4.13
N TYR A 124 -3.06 1.74 4.05
CA TYR A 124 -2.67 2.79 3.11
C TYR A 124 -1.60 2.33 2.13
N THR A 125 -1.63 2.95 0.95
CA THR A 125 -0.60 2.77 -0.06
C THR A 125 0.66 3.58 0.28
N ALA A 126 1.77 3.24 -0.35
CA ALA A 126 3.00 4.02 -0.25
C ALA A 126 2.83 5.45 -0.81
N THR A 127 1.97 5.63 -1.81
CA THR A 127 1.62 6.96 -2.34
C THR A 127 0.92 7.81 -1.29
N GLU A 128 -0.02 7.22 -0.53
CA GLU A 128 -0.68 7.93 0.58
C GLU A 128 0.31 8.32 1.68
N ALA A 129 1.30 7.44 1.97
CA ALA A 129 2.35 7.76 2.93
C ALA A 129 3.20 8.97 2.50
N VAL A 130 3.49 9.12 1.20
CA VAL A 130 4.21 10.30 0.67
C VAL A 130 3.38 11.56 0.83
N ILE A 131 2.07 11.50 0.57
CA ILE A 131 1.16 12.64 0.82
C ILE A 131 1.13 13.01 2.31
N ASP A 132 1.13 12.00 3.20
CA ASP A 132 1.17 12.25 4.65
C ASP A 132 2.50 12.91 5.08
N LEU A 133 3.64 12.63 4.40
CA LEU A 133 4.91 13.34 4.66
C LEU A 133 4.80 14.85 4.41
N GLU A 134 4.07 15.28 3.39
CA GLU A 134 3.85 16.71 3.12
C GLU A 134 3.11 17.40 4.28
N GLN A 135 2.20 16.66 4.95
CA GLN A 135 1.50 17.16 6.13
C GLN A 135 2.43 17.20 7.35
N PHE A 136 3.35 16.25 7.47
CA PHE A 136 4.35 16.26 8.55
C PHE A 136 5.30 17.45 8.46
N ASP A 137 5.63 17.89 7.24
CA ASP A 137 6.44 19.10 7.03
C ASP A 137 5.70 20.36 7.46
N GLN A 138 4.38 20.42 7.30
CA GLN A 138 3.57 21.53 7.80
C GLN A 138 3.59 21.61 9.34
N LEU A 139 3.66 20.48 10.05
CA LEU A 139 3.84 20.48 11.51
C LEU A 139 5.17 21.10 11.95
N ASN A 140 6.20 21.08 11.09
CA ASN A 140 7.50 21.70 11.37
C ASN A 140 7.51 23.21 11.07
N GLY A 141 6.69 23.64 10.10
CA GLY A 141 6.65 25.03 9.61
C GLY A 141 5.65 25.93 10.34
N SER A 142 4.66 25.37 10.98
CA SER A 142 3.70 26.10 11.84
C SER A 142 4.34 26.35 13.21
N GLY A 143 5.29 27.32 13.25
CA GLY A 143 5.83 27.80 14.51
C GLY A 143 4.70 28.26 15.42
N GLU A 144 4.93 28.17 16.76
CA GLU A 144 4.03 28.54 17.86
C GLU A 144 3.19 29.81 17.58
N ARG A 145 2.09 29.64 16.87
CA ARG A 145 1.04 30.65 16.80
C ARG A 145 0.03 30.25 17.90
N ASP A 146 -0.04 31.06 18.93
CA ASP A 146 -0.96 30.90 20.09
C ASP A 146 -0.62 29.85 21.16
N GLY A 147 0.64 29.39 21.31
CA GLY A 147 1.05 28.53 22.41
C GLY A 147 0.46 27.10 22.41
N GLY A 148 -0.18 26.68 21.31
CA GLY A 148 -0.68 25.32 21.09
C GLY A 148 0.32 24.46 20.33
N GLU A 149 0.25 23.13 20.53
CA GLU A 149 1.03 22.20 19.71
C GLU A 149 0.52 22.22 18.26
N PRO A 150 1.41 22.21 17.24
CA PRO A 150 1.02 22.34 15.85
C PRO A 150 0.19 21.14 15.39
N ILE A 151 -0.93 21.43 14.72
CA ILE A 151 -1.82 20.47 14.10
C ILE A 151 -1.82 20.72 12.59
N ALA A 152 -1.71 19.66 11.80
CA ALA A 152 -2.00 19.69 10.37
C ALA A 152 -3.28 18.90 10.09
N VAL A 153 -4.00 19.28 9.05
CA VAL A 153 -5.26 18.63 8.66
C VAL A 153 -5.34 18.46 7.14
N ARG A 154 -5.98 17.38 6.71
CA ARG A 154 -6.25 17.12 5.30
C ARG A 154 -7.64 16.52 5.13
N ALA A 155 -8.45 17.13 4.27
CA ALA A 155 -9.74 16.57 3.86
C ALA A 155 -9.63 16.02 2.42
N PHE A 156 -10.19 14.84 2.17
CA PHE A 156 -10.18 14.19 0.85
C PHE A 156 -11.33 13.20 0.72
N ARG A 157 -11.51 12.67 -0.49
CA ARG A 157 -12.48 11.61 -0.80
C ARG A 157 -11.79 10.50 -1.55
N THR A 158 -12.26 9.28 -1.38
CA THR A 158 -11.88 8.12 -2.17
C THR A 158 -13.04 7.71 -3.08
N THR A 159 -12.77 6.83 -4.04
CA THR A 159 -13.80 6.27 -4.94
C THR A 159 -14.78 5.34 -4.21
N GLU A 160 -14.44 4.91 -3.00
CA GLU A 160 -15.26 4.03 -2.18
C GLU A 160 -16.25 4.81 -1.30
N ASP A 161 -16.02 6.11 -1.10
CA ASP A 161 -16.83 6.95 -0.24
C ASP A 161 -18.15 7.33 -0.94
N SER A 162 -19.25 7.29 -0.21
CA SER A 162 -20.55 7.72 -0.74
C SER A 162 -20.58 9.23 -1.06
N PRO A 163 -21.53 9.72 -1.86
CA PRO A 163 -21.56 11.13 -2.27
C PRO A 163 -21.58 12.16 -1.13
N LEU A 164 -22.11 11.79 0.04
CA LEU A 164 -22.17 12.66 1.22
C LEU A 164 -21.01 12.45 2.19
N GLN A 165 -20.13 11.45 1.95
CA GLN A 165 -19.02 11.11 2.81
C GLN A 165 -17.72 11.70 2.31
N PHE A 166 -16.84 12.03 3.24
CA PHE A 166 -15.46 12.40 2.99
C PHE A 166 -14.58 11.98 4.16
N ARG A 167 -13.27 11.96 3.92
CA ARG A 167 -12.26 11.59 4.91
C ARG A 167 -11.55 12.83 5.39
N PHE A 168 -11.26 12.85 6.68
CA PHE A 168 -10.56 13.93 7.34
C PHE A 168 -9.43 13.34 8.16
N LYS A 169 -8.19 13.68 7.83
CA LYS A 169 -7.01 13.32 8.61
C LYS A 169 -6.55 14.49 9.46
N LEU A 170 -6.29 14.21 10.71
CA LEU A 170 -5.67 15.10 11.67
C LEU A 170 -4.30 14.55 12.06
N TYR A 171 -3.29 15.39 12.00
CA TYR A 171 -1.90 15.05 12.30
C TYR A 171 -1.42 15.85 13.50
N HIS A 172 -0.78 15.18 14.44
CA HIS A 172 -0.27 15.78 15.67
C HIS A 172 1.06 15.13 16.07
N ARG A 173 2.02 15.94 16.54
CA ARG A 173 3.33 15.46 16.97
C ARG A 173 3.35 15.21 18.47
N GLY A 174 4.06 14.14 18.90
CA GLY A 174 4.26 13.80 20.31
C GLY A 174 3.19 12.90 20.88
N SER A 175 2.09 13.44 21.38
CA SER A 175 0.97 12.66 21.95
C SER A 175 -0.22 12.56 20.97
N PRO A 176 -1.04 11.50 21.03
CA PRO A 176 -2.28 11.46 20.29
C PRO A 176 -3.27 12.51 20.83
N VAL A 177 -4.02 13.16 19.94
CA VAL A 177 -5.11 14.05 20.37
C VAL A 177 -6.25 13.18 20.91
N PRO A 178 -6.78 13.45 22.12
CA PRO A 178 -7.91 12.69 22.64
C PRO A 178 -9.15 12.84 21.76
N LEU A 179 -9.83 11.73 21.47
CA LEU A 179 -11.08 11.77 20.69
C LEU A 179 -12.17 12.62 21.36
N SER A 180 -12.15 12.67 22.69
CA SER A 180 -13.05 13.54 23.50
C SER A 180 -12.91 15.02 23.15
N ASP A 181 -11.78 15.44 22.62
CA ASP A 181 -11.52 16.83 22.27
C ASP A 181 -11.86 17.11 20.80
N VAL A 182 -11.67 16.12 19.91
CA VAL A 182 -11.91 16.24 18.46
C VAL A 182 -13.38 16.08 18.11
N LEU A 183 -14.06 15.06 18.66
CA LEU A 183 -15.42 14.72 18.27
C LEU A 183 -16.44 15.85 18.52
N PRO A 184 -16.39 16.59 19.66
CA PRO A 184 -17.29 17.73 19.86
C PRO A 184 -17.08 18.84 18.81
N VAL A 185 -15.83 19.12 18.44
CA VAL A 185 -15.52 20.13 17.41
C VAL A 185 -16.11 19.74 16.05
N LEU A 186 -15.95 18.48 15.64
CA LEU A 186 -16.57 17.98 14.41
C LEU A 186 -18.10 18.06 14.47
N ALA A 187 -18.70 17.69 15.61
CA ALA A 187 -20.14 17.78 15.80
C ALA A 187 -20.67 19.23 15.75
N ASP A 188 -19.95 20.19 16.36
CA ASP A 188 -20.29 21.62 16.33
C ASP A 188 -20.19 22.21 14.90
N MET A 189 -19.33 21.62 14.05
CA MET A 189 -19.26 21.94 12.61
C MET A 189 -20.39 21.29 11.81
N GLY A 190 -21.28 20.51 12.43
CA GLY A 190 -22.34 19.79 11.77
C GLY A 190 -21.89 18.49 11.07
N LEU A 191 -20.72 18.00 11.40
CA LEU A 191 -20.13 16.80 10.79
C LEU A 191 -20.41 15.58 11.70
N LYS A 192 -20.95 14.54 11.09
CA LYS A 192 -21.20 13.27 11.78
C LYS A 192 -20.02 12.33 11.54
N THR A 193 -19.33 11.95 12.62
CA THR A 193 -18.27 10.96 12.56
C THR A 193 -18.88 9.55 12.47
N LEU A 194 -18.54 8.81 11.44
CA LEU A 194 -18.99 7.44 11.18
C LEU A 194 -17.97 6.42 11.69
N GLU A 195 -16.70 6.64 11.38
CA GLU A 195 -15.59 5.77 11.75
C GLU A 195 -14.33 6.59 12.05
N GLU A 196 -13.40 6.01 12.83
CA GLU A 196 -12.10 6.60 13.15
C GLU A 196 -11.01 5.52 13.11
N TRP A 197 -9.86 5.88 12.58
CA TRP A 197 -8.64 5.06 12.56
C TRP A 197 -7.44 5.87 13.03
N GLY A 198 -6.82 5.38 14.11
CA GLY A 198 -5.63 5.98 14.68
C GLY A 198 -4.35 5.25 14.30
N HIS A 199 -3.32 5.98 13.89
CA HIS A 199 -2.00 5.45 13.57
C HIS A 199 -0.91 6.29 14.21
N ALA A 200 0.17 5.62 14.64
CA ALA A 200 1.38 6.29 15.10
C ALA A 200 2.52 6.02 14.12
N VAL A 201 3.04 7.07 13.54
CA VAL A 201 4.24 7.05 12.68
C VAL A 201 5.43 7.44 13.54
N ARG A 202 6.49 6.62 13.54
CA ARG A 202 7.66 6.78 14.42
C ARG A 202 8.93 6.93 13.59
N PRO A 203 9.25 8.14 13.13
CA PRO A 203 10.49 8.38 12.38
C PRO A 203 11.71 8.15 13.25
N GLN A 204 12.79 7.68 12.64
CA GLN A 204 14.02 7.43 13.36
C GLN A 204 14.62 8.75 13.88
N GLY A 205 14.90 8.79 15.19
CA GLY A 205 15.54 9.94 15.84
C GLY A 205 14.63 11.16 16.05
N ASP A 206 13.30 11.02 15.93
CA ASP A 206 12.34 12.10 16.10
C ASP A 206 11.12 11.67 16.95
N MET A 207 10.30 12.64 17.34
CA MET A 207 9.06 12.38 18.09
C MET A 207 8.04 11.68 17.19
N PRO A 208 7.20 10.81 17.76
CA PRO A 208 6.14 10.17 16.99
C PRO A 208 5.15 11.20 16.44
N ILE A 209 4.57 10.89 15.28
CA ILE A 209 3.48 11.65 14.70
C ILE A 209 2.24 10.76 14.74
N HIS A 210 1.17 11.28 15.30
CA HIS A 210 -0.12 10.61 15.38
C HIS A 210 -1.03 11.09 14.27
N ILE A 211 -1.66 10.14 13.59
CA ILE A 211 -2.64 10.39 12.53
C ILE A 211 -3.98 9.84 13.00
N HIS A 212 -5.01 10.66 13.00
CA HIS A 212 -6.39 10.26 13.16
C HIS A 212 -7.11 10.46 11.84
N GLU A 213 -7.60 9.40 11.20
CA GLU A 213 -8.47 9.50 10.03
C GLU A 213 -9.92 9.28 10.46
N PHE A 214 -10.78 10.21 10.12
CA PHE A 214 -12.23 10.15 10.34
C PHE A 214 -12.96 9.98 9.02
N LEU A 215 -13.94 9.09 8.96
CA LEU A 215 -14.96 9.09 7.92
C LEU A 215 -16.11 9.95 8.42
N LEU A 216 -16.41 11.01 7.69
CA LEU A 216 -17.39 12.03 8.06
C LEU A 216 -18.55 12.08 7.04
N GLU A 217 -19.73 12.45 7.55
CA GLU A 217 -20.95 12.72 6.76
C GLU A 217 -21.56 14.05 7.17
#